data_45f8a206c0fccd5d02671693a494ba24
#
_entry.id   45f8a206c0fccd5d02671693a494ba24
#
_cell.length_a   1.000
_cell.length_b   1.000
_cell.length_c   1.000
_cell.angle_alpha   90.00
_cell.angle_beta   90.00
_cell.angle_gamma   90.00
#
_symmetry.space_group_name_H-M   'P 1'
#
loop_
_entity.id
_entity.type
_entity.pdbx_description
1 polymer ?
#
loop_
_entity_poly.entity_id
_entity_poly.type
_entity_poly.pdbx_seq_one_letter_code
_entity_poly.pdbx_strand_id
1 'polypeptide(L)'
;MATDTEIKEKFWKSLKSDMTMFLGLAEGEDGHARPMTALLDEAFFQDGHYEGPIWFFTSRSNELYQQIGSGGRAMAHFSSKGHDIWATVHGNLSQSNDPAVIDRLWNRFVAAWYEGGKDDPEIALIRLDPENAEIWIDASSMVAGIKVLLGIDPKQDNKDKVAHVTL
;
A
#
# COMPACT_ATOMS: atom_id res chain seq x y z
N MET A 1 16.15 6.85 17.50
CA MET A 1 14.70 6.59 17.27
C MET A 1 14.31 7.22 15.95
N ALA A 2 13.62 6.50 15.10
CA ALA A 2 13.14 7.05 13.82
C ALA A 2 12.00 8.03 14.06
N THR A 3 11.99 9.14 13.32
CA THR A 3 10.89 10.11 13.33
C THR A 3 9.73 9.59 12.49
N ASP A 4 8.53 10.15 12.68
CA ASP A 4 7.36 9.80 11.88
C ASP A 4 7.60 10.03 10.38
N THR A 5 8.35 11.06 10.02
CA THR A 5 8.75 11.35 8.63
C THR A 5 9.64 10.24 8.06
N GLU A 6 10.66 9.81 8.78
CA GLU A 6 11.55 8.72 8.35
C GLU A 6 10.79 7.38 8.22
N ILE A 7 9.83 7.13 9.11
CA ILE A 7 8.97 5.94 9.05
C ILE A 7 8.07 5.96 7.82
N LYS A 8 7.45 7.11 7.50
CA LYS A 8 6.65 7.30 6.28
C LYS A 8 7.49 7.08 5.02
N GLU A 9 8.65 7.70 4.94
CA GLU A 9 9.57 7.55 3.80
C GLU A 9 9.96 6.08 3.59
N LYS A 10 10.30 5.38 4.68
CA LYS A 10 10.63 3.97 4.62
C LYS A 10 9.44 3.13 4.15
N PHE A 11 8.23 3.43 4.61
CA PHE A 11 7.01 2.76 4.16
C PHE A 11 6.78 2.96 2.65
N TRP A 12 6.78 4.20 2.18
CA TRP A 12 6.56 4.50 0.77
C TRP A 12 7.62 3.89 -0.15
N LYS A 13 8.89 3.94 0.28
CA LYS A 13 9.99 3.31 -0.45
C LYS A 13 9.81 1.79 -0.54
N SER A 14 9.42 1.14 0.55
CA SER A 14 9.19 -0.31 0.58
C SER A 14 7.98 -0.70 -0.27
N LEU A 15 6.88 0.05 -0.19
CA LEU A 15 5.70 -0.19 -0.99
C LEU A 15 5.98 -0.01 -2.49
N LYS A 16 6.74 1.02 -2.86
CA LYS A 16 7.17 1.24 -4.26
C LYS A 16 7.99 0.08 -4.81
N SER A 17 8.83 -0.53 -3.98
CA SER A 17 9.65 -1.68 -4.36
C SER A 17 8.85 -2.97 -4.44
N ASP A 18 8.02 -3.25 -3.45
CA ASP A 18 7.40 -4.56 -3.24
C ASP A 18 6.02 -4.68 -3.88
N MET A 19 5.33 -3.56 -4.04
CA MET A 19 4.13 -3.36 -4.87
C MET A 19 2.91 -4.22 -4.51
N THR A 20 2.88 -4.95 -3.41
CA THR A 20 1.74 -5.82 -3.07
C THR A 20 1.09 -5.37 -1.78
N MET A 21 -0.21 -5.18 -1.83
CA MET A 21 -1.06 -4.93 -0.66
C MET A 21 -2.26 -5.86 -0.66
N PHE A 22 -2.75 -6.21 0.53
CA PHE A 22 -4.08 -6.79 0.70
C PHE A 22 -5.09 -5.66 0.86
N LEU A 23 -5.99 -5.52 -0.11
CA LEU A 23 -6.96 -4.44 -0.17
C LEU A 23 -8.37 -4.97 0.03
N GLY A 24 -9.13 -4.34 0.91
CA GLY A 24 -10.54 -4.65 1.15
C GLY A 24 -11.34 -3.46 1.62
N LEU A 25 -12.66 -3.53 1.49
CA LEU A 25 -13.57 -2.57 2.09
C LEU A 25 -13.63 -2.76 3.60
N ALA A 26 -13.65 -1.66 4.35
CA ALA A 26 -13.76 -1.69 5.81
C ALA A 26 -15.17 -2.11 6.27
N GLU A 27 -16.16 -1.85 5.44
CA GLU A 27 -17.57 -2.19 5.66
C GLU A 27 -18.09 -3.02 4.48
N GLY A 28 -18.71 -4.12 4.75
CA GLY A 28 -19.27 -5.01 3.72
C GLY A 28 -19.57 -6.39 4.28
N GLU A 29 -20.51 -7.09 3.64
CA GLU A 29 -20.96 -8.42 4.13
C GLU A 29 -19.85 -9.45 4.14
N ASP A 30 -18.84 -9.32 3.27
CA ASP A 30 -17.81 -10.35 3.12
C ASP A 30 -16.39 -9.93 3.49
N GLY A 31 -16.13 -8.67 3.82
CA GLY A 31 -14.87 -8.17 4.38
C GLY A 31 -13.54 -8.74 3.83
N HIS A 32 -13.58 -9.38 2.67
CA HIS A 32 -12.45 -10.12 2.12
C HIS A 32 -11.42 -9.18 1.52
N ALA A 33 -10.28 -9.06 2.19
CA ALA A 33 -9.11 -8.46 1.59
C ALA A 33 -8.51 -9.41 0.55
N ARG A 34 -8.04 -8.86 -0.55
CA ARG A 34 -7.38 -9.61 -1.63
C ARG A 34 -6.05 -8.97 -2.02
N PRO A 35 -5.07 -9.78 -2.40
CA PRO A 35 -3.78 -9.24 -2.83
C PRO A 35 -3.94 -8.48 -4.15
N MET A 36 -3.41 -7.28 -4.19
CA MET A 36 -3.44 -6.41 -5.37
C MET A 36 -2.10 -5.70 -5.54
N THR A 37 -1.74 -5.40 -6.78
CA THR A 37 -0.55 -4.63 -7.08
C THR A 37 -0.81 -3.15 -6.82
N ALA A 38 -0.13 -2.59 -5.84
CA ALA A 38 -0.16 -1.19 -5.48
C ALA A 38 0.84 -0.40 -6.35
N LEU A 39 0.38 0.65 -6.99
CA LEU A 39 1.19 1.53 -7.81
C LEU A 39 1.19 2.95 -7.23
N LEU A 40 2.37 3.56 -7.22
CA LEU A 40 2.56 4.96 -6.84
C LEU A 40 2.85 5.78 -8.10
N ASP A 41 2.17 6.91 -8.25
CA ASP A 41 2.37 7.81 -9.38
C ASP A 41 3.54 8.76 -9.11
N GLU A 42 4.56 8.71 -9.94
CA GLU A 42 5.76 9.56 -9.81
C GLU A 42 5.44 11.05 -9.77
N ALA A 43 4.30 11.48 -10.31
CA ALA A 43 3.86 12.87 -10.27
C ALA A 43 3.59 13.40 -8.85
N PHE A 44 3.40 12.50 -7.87
CA PHE A 44 3.14 12.84 -6.47
C PHE A 44 4.36 12.72 -5.57
N PHE A 45 5.55 12.47 -6.12
CA PHE A 45 6.79 12.53 -5.35
C PHE A 45 7.36 13.96 -5.36
N GLN A 46 7.60 14.50 -4.17
CA GLN A 46 8.26 15.80 -3.96
C GLN A 46 9.38 15.62 -2.95
N ASP A 47 10.60 15.94 -3.37
CA ASP A 47 11.82 15.87 -2.52
C ASP A 47 11.98 14.51 -1.76
N GLY A 48 11.58 13.41 -2.40
CA GLY A 48 11.63 12.07 -1.82
C GLY A 48 10.42 11.67 -0.97
N HIS A 49 9.50 12.60 -0.74
CA HIS A 49 8.24 12.35 -0.04
C HIS A 49 7.11 12.04 -1.03
N TYR A 50 6.30 11.06 -0.71
CA TYR A 50 5.09 10.75 -1.47
C TYR A 50 3.86 11.33 -0.79
N GLU A 51 3.07 12.10 -1.54
CA GLU A 51 1.84 12.73 -1.06
C GLU A 51 0.69 12.50 -2.05
N GLY A 52 0.46 11.25 -2.38
CA GLY A 52 -0.53 10.89 -3.39
C GLY A 52 -1.35 9.66 -3.08
N PRO A 53 -2.29 9.34 -3.97
CA PRO A 53 -3.09 8.12 -3.88
C PRO A 53 -2.27 6.87 -4.16
N ILE A 54 -2.75 5.74 -3.66
CA ILE A 54 -2.28 4.43 -4.09
C ILE A 54 -3.25 3.92 -5.16
N TRP A 55 -2.71 3.41 -6.26
CA TRP A 55 -3.47 3.01 -7.42
C TRP A 55 -3.42 1.50 -7.65
N PHE A 56 -4.54 0.93 -8.09
CA PHE A 56 -4.66 -0.49 -8.36
C PHE A 56 -5.38 -0.71 -9.69
N PHE A 57 -4.72 -1.40 -10.62
CA PHE A 57 -5.39 -1.88 -11.82
C PHE A 57 -6.19 -3.15 -11.53
N THR A 58 -7.37 -3.23 -12.09
CA THR A 58 -8.26 -4.38 -12.00
C THR A 58 -9.13 -4.48 -13.26
N SER A 59 -10.16 -5.31 -13.25
CA SER A 59 -11.14 -5.37 -14.33
C SER A 59 -12.47 -4.78 -13.89
N ARG A 60 -13.26 -4.30 -14.86
CA ARG A 60 -14.62 -3.80 -14.60
C ARG A 60 -15.56 -4.87 -14.05
N SER A 61 -15.30 -6.12 -14.36
CA SER A 61 -16.03 -7.29 -13.84
C SER A 61 -15.58 -7.71 -12.44
N ASN A 62 -14.51 -7.11 -11.90
CA ASN A 62 -14.03 -7.42 -10.56
C ASN A 62 -15.05 -7.00 -9.50
N GLU A 63 -15.32 -7.89 -8.57
CA GLU A 63 -16.34 -7.72 -7.53
C GLU A 63 -16.04 -6.51 -6.63
N LEU A 64 -14.79 -6.35 -6.18
CA LEU A 64 -14.39 -5.19 -5.38
C LEU A 64 -14.63 -3.88 -6.14
N TYR A 65 -14.27 -3.83 -7.43
CA TYR A 65 -14.49 -2.65 -8.26
C TYR A 65 -15.99 -2.29 -8.37
N GLN A 66 -16.85 -3.30 -8.52
CA GLN A 66 -18.29 -3.10 -8.58
C GLN A 66 -18.88 -2.66 -7.23
N GLN A 67 -18.40 -3.23 -6.14
CA GLN A 67 -18.86 -2.89 -4.79
C GLN A 67 -18.49 -1.47 -4.35
N ILE A 68 -17.37 -0.94 -4.82
CA ILE A 68 -16.94 0.43 -4.48
C ILE A 68 -17.99 1.47 -4.91
N GLY A 69 -18.58 1.31 -6.12
CA GLY A 69 -19.56 2.25 -6.66
C GLY A 69 -19.04 3.70 -6.65
N SER A 70 -19.71 4.56 -5.88
CA SER A 70 -19.33 5.98 -5.71
C SER A 70 -18.20 6.21 -4.69
N GLY A 71 -17.76 5.17 -4.00
CA GLY A 71 -16.70 5.22 -3.00
C GLY A 71 -17.00 4.37 -1.77
N GLY A 72 -15.97 4.09 -0.99
CA GLY A 72 -16.10 3.32 0.26
C GLY A 72 -14.87 3.40 1.12
N ARG A 73 -15.06 3.23 2.41
CA ARG A 73 -13.96 3.10 3.38
C ARG A 73 -13.22 1.80 3.14
N ALA A 74 -11.90 1.88 3.18
CA ALA A 74 -11.05 0.73 2.91
C ALA A 74 -9.91 0.61 3.91
N MET A 75 -9.44 -0.62 4.03
CA MET A 75 -8.18 -0.96 4.67
C MET A 75 -7.27 -1.66 3.68
N ALA A 76 -6.01 -1.25 3.66
CA ALA A 76 -4.96 -1.90 2.88
C ALA A 76 -3.83 -2.33 3.80
N HIS A 77 -3.46 -3.60 3.74
CA HIS A 77 -2.41 -4.17 4.57
C HIS A 77 -1.17 -4.44 3.73
N PHE A 78 -0.03 -4.09 4.28
CA PHE A 78 1.27 -4.25 3.65
C PHE A 78 2.22 -5.03 4.55
N SER A 79 3.00 -5.90 3.95
CA SER A 79 4.16 -6.54 4.55
C SER A 79 5.29 -6.49 3.54
N SER A 80 6.43 -5.90 3.92
CA SER A 80 7.61 -5.88 3.05
C SER A 80 8.16 -7.29 2.82
N LYS A 81 8.78 -7.51 1.66
CA LYS A 81 9.44 -8.79 1.33
C LYS A 81 10.53 -9.15 2.34
N GLY A 82 11.20 -8.16 2.91
CA GLY A 82 12.20 -8.35 3.96
C GLY A 82 11.62 -8.61 5.34
N HIS A 83 10.31 -8.52 5.50
CA HIS A 83 9.60 -8.64 6.79
C HIS A 83 10.15 -7.69 7.86
N ASP A 84 10.51 -6.49 7.44
CA ASP A 84 11.03 -5.43 8.33
C ASP A 84 10.05 -4.25 8.48
N ILE A 85 8.98 -4.24 7.67
CA ILE A 85 7.87 -3.28 7.78
C ILE A 85 6.54 -4.01 7.58
N TRP A 86 5.57 -3.68 8.44
CA TRP A 86 4.15 -3.98 8.26
C TRP A 86 3.36 -2.70 8.39
N ALA A 87 2.28 -2.58 7.65
CA ALA A 87 1.42 -1.42 7.75
C ALA A 87 -0.05 -1.78 7.53
N THR A 88 -0.92 -1.05 8.22
CA THR A 88 -2.34 -0.97 7.90
C THR A 88 -2.65 0.46 7.51
N VAL A 89 -3.10 0.66 6.29
CA VAL A 89 -3.49 1.96 5.74
C VAL A 89 -5.00 2.05 5.70
N HIS A 90 -5.55 3.13 6.23
CA HIS A 90 -6.97 3.47 6.17
C HIS A 90 -7.19 4.63 5.20
N GLY A 91 -8.24 4.55 4.43
CA GLY A 91 -8.58 5.60 3.46
C GLY A 91 -9.88 5.34 2.73
N ASN A 92 -10.12 6.11 1.69
CA ASN A 92 -11.27 5.96 0.81
C ASN A 92 -10.86 5.36 -0.54
N LEU A 93 -11.60 4.34 -0.97
CA LEU A 93 -11.53 3.82 -2.32
C LEU A 93 -12.54 4.53 -3.22
N SER A 94 -12.14 4.78 -4.45
CA SER A 94 -13.02 5.23 -5.50
C SER A 94 -12.64 4.62 -6.85
N GLN A 95 -13.61 4.53 -7.74
CA GLN A 95 -13.34 4.22 -9.14
C GLN A 95 -12.74 5.47 -9.81
N SER A 96 -11.64 5.33 -10.51
CA SER A 96 -10.99 6.44 -11.20
C SER A 96 -10.35 5.96 -12.49
N ASN A 97 -11.06 6.08 -13.59
CA ASN A 97 -10.60 5.66 -14.91
C ASN A 97 -10.06 6.85 -15.73
N ASP A 98 -9.30 7.73 -15.11
CA ASP A 98 -8.65 8.85 -15.79
C ASP A 98 -7.61 8.32 -16.78
N PRO A 99 -7.78 8.57 -18.11
CA PRO A 99 -6.84 8.09 -19.13
C PRO A 99 -5.43 8.61 -18.94
N ALA A 100 -5.26 9.81 -18.41
CA ALA A 100 -3.93 10.38 -18.16
C ALA A 100 -3.19 9.63 -17.04
N VAL A 101 -3.89 9.21 -16.00
CA VAL A 101 -3.31 8.40 -14.91
C VAL A 101 -3.02 6.99 -15.42
N ILE A 102 -3.94 6.38 -16.14
CA ILE A 102 -3.73 5.07 -16.77
C ILE A 102 -2.47 5.09 -17.64
N ASP A 103 -2.29 6.14 -18.44
CA ASP A 103 -1.13 6.27 -19.32
C ASP A 103 0.19 6.40 -18.54
N ARG A 104 0.23 7.19 -17.47
CA ARG A 104 1.42 7.34 -16.61
C ARG A 104 1.79 6.06 -15.85
N LEU A 105 0.79 5.32 -15.38
CA LEU A 105 0.99 4.10 -14.57
C LEU A 105 1.18 2.85 -15.42
N TRP A 106 0.91 2.93 -16.73
CA TRP A 106 1.01 1.78 -17.63
C TRP A 106 2.43 1.26 -17.72
N ASN A 107 2.59 -0.04 -17.53
CA ASN A 107 3.88 -0.73 -17.65
C ASN A 107 3.68 -2.14 -18.19
N ARG A 108 4.79 -2.84 -18.47
CA ARG A 108 4.75 -4.20 -19.03
C ARG A 108 4.03 -5.23 -18.15
N PHE A 109 4.03 -5.03 -16.84
CA PHE A 109 3.35 -5.95 -15.92
C PHE A 109 1.84 -5.72 -15.96
N VAL A 110 1.42 -4.47 -15.99
CA VAL A 110 0.00 -4.11 -16.19
C VAL A 110 -0.48 -4.62 -17.56
N ALA A 111 0.30 -4.39 -18.61
CA ALA A 111 -0.03 -4.81 -19.98
C ALA A 111 -0.27 -6.31 -20.09
N ALA A 112 0.40 -7.12 -19.31
CA ALA A 112 0.25 -8.58 -19.33
C ALA A 112 -1.16 -9.07 -18.93
N TRP A 113 -1.94 -8.24 -18.26
CA TRP A 113 -3.30 -8.56 -17.80
C TRP A 113 -4.41 -8.14 -18.79
N TYR A 114 -4.06 -7.34 -19.82
CA TYR A 114 -5.04 -6.76 -20.73
C TYR A 114 -4.67 -7.04 -22.19
N GLU A 115 -5.41 -7.93 -22.81
CA GLU A 115 -5.18 -8.32 -24.23
C GLU A 115 -5.33 -7.15 -25.20
N GLY A 116 -6.26 -6.24 -24.92
CA GLY A 116 -6.54 -5.06 -25.74
C GLY A 116 -5.58 -3.86 -25.50
N GLY A 117 -4.54 -4.03 -24.68
CA GLY A 117 -3.62 -2.94 -24.34
C GLY A 117 -4.32 -1.82 -23.53
N LYS A 118 -3.83 -0.58 -23.68
CA LYS A 118 -4.38 0.60 -22.98
C LYS A 118 -5.83 0.92 -23.33
N ASP A 119 -6.32 0.45 -24.47
CA ASP A 119 -7.70 0.66 -24.94
C ASP A 119 -8.64 -0.49 -24.60
N ASP A 120 -8.16 -1.47 -23.84
CA ASP A 120 -8.97 -2.61 -23.42
C ASP A 120 -10.17 -2.11 -22.58
N PRO A 121 -11.42 -2.46 -22.99
CA PRO A 121 -12.62 -2.03 -22.27
C PRO A 121 -12.74 -2.59 -20.86
N GLU A 122 -12.02 -3.66 -20.53
CA GLU A 122 -12.00 -4.26 -19.19
C GLU A 122 -11.10 -3.50 -18.21
N ILE A 123 -10.28 -2.56 -18.65
CA ILE A 123 -9.46 -1.77 -17.75
C ILE A 123 -10.32 -1.04 -16.74
N ALA A 124 -10.00 -1.24 -15.48
CA ALA A 124 -10.54 -0.49 -14.35
C ALA A 124 -9.40 -0.05 -13.44
N LEU A 125 -9.46 1.18 -13.01
CA LEU A 125 -8.48 1.75 -12.08
C LEU A 125 -9.18 2.11 -10.77
N ILE A 126 -8.64 1.63 -9.67
CA ILE A 126 -9.07 1.96 -8.31
C ILE A 126 -8.07 2.94 -7.71
N ARG A 127 -8.58 3.98 -7.09
CA ARG A 127 -7.82 4.97 -6.33
C ARG A 127 -8.09 4.81 -4.84
N LEU A 128 -7.05 4.60 -4.06
CA LEU A 128 -7.08 4.70 -2.61
C LEU A 128 -6.47 6.03 -2.19
N ASP A 129 -7.28 6.90 -1.57
CA ASP A 129 -6.81 8.11 -0.93
C ASP A 129 -6.47 7.78 0.53
N PRO A 130 -5.19 7.64 0.88
CA PRO A 130 -4.80 7.27 2.24
C PRO A 130 -5.01 8.45 3.19
N GLU A 131 -5.50 8.17 4.39
CA GLU A 131 -5.72 9.19 5.43
C GLU A 131 -4.77 8.99 6.59
N ASN A 132 -4.68 7.77 7.09
CA ASN A 132 -3.79 7.41 8.19
C ASN A 132 -3.27 6.00 8.05
N ALA A 133 -2.20 5.73 8.73
CA ALA A 133 -1.62 4.40 8.80
C ALA A 133 -1.06 4.10 10.18
N GLU A 134 -1.13 2.84 10.54
CA GLU A 134 -0.37 2.24 11.63
C GLU A 134 0.77 1.44 11.00
N ILE A 135 2.00 1.79 11.33
CA ILE A 135 3.20 1.22 10.72
C ILE A 135 4.07 0.60 11.81
N TRP A 136 4.39 -0.68 11.65
CA TRP A 136 5.32 -1.43 12.50
C TRP A 136 6.64 -1.60 11.76
N ILE A 137 7.74 -1.27 12.45
CA ILE A 137 9.10 -1.50 11.94
C ILE A 137 9.77 -2.52 12.83
N ASP A 138 10.27 -3.60 12.24
CA ASP A 138 11.13 -4.53 12.96
C ASP A 138 12.59 -4.10 12.83
N ALA A 139 13.27 -3.97 13.95
CA ALA A 139 14.73 -3.94 13.96
C ALA A 139 15.19 -5.35 13.58
N SER A 140 15.89 -5.45 12.47
CA SER A 140 16.30 -6.71 11.83
C SER A 140 16.48 -7.87 12.82
N SER A 141 15.96 -9.02 12.48
CA SER A 141 16.12 -10.26 13.28
C SER A 141 17.55 -10.58 13.67
N MET A 142 18.53 -10.05 12.91
CA MET A 142 19.96 -10.16 13.22
C MET A 142 20.35 -9.30 14.43
N VAL A 143 19.83 -8.07 14.53
CA VAL A 143 20.08 -7.19 15.70
C VAL A 143 19.33 -7.71 16.93
N ALA A 144 18.13 -8.24 16.77
CA ALA A 144 17.39 -8.88 17.86
C ALA A 144 18.11 -10.14 18.37
N GLY A 145 18.64 -10.97 17.47
CA GLY A 145 19.45 -12.14 17.83
C GLY A 145 20.73 -11.78 18.61
N ILE A 146 21.42 -10.73 18.20
CA ILE A 146 22.62 -10.23 18.93
C ILE A 146 22.23 -9.67 20.30
N LYS A 147 21.12 -8.94 20.40
CA LYS A 147 20.63 -8.41 21.69
C LYS A 147 20.26 -9.52 22.67
N VAL A 148 19.62 -10.60 22.21
CA VAL A 148 19.32 -11.77 23.04
C VAL A 148 20.61 -12.44 23.53
N LEU A 149 21.62 -12.57 22.67
CA LEU A 149 22.91 -13.13 23.02
C LEU A 149 23.65 -12.27 24.05
N LEU A 150 23.43 -10.97 24.06
CA LEU A 150 24.00 -10.02 25.02
C LEU A 150 23.16 -9.87 26.29
N GLY A 151 22.09 -10.66 26.46
CA GLY A 151 21.22 -10.60 27.63
C GLY A 151 20.32 -9.37 27.71
N ILE A 152 20.11 -8.66 26.61
CA ILE A 152 19.23 -7.50 26.53
C ILE A 152 17.82 -8.00 26.22
N ASP A 153 16.83 -7.64 27.07
CA ASP A 153 15.44 -8.04 26.87
C ASP A 153 14.84 -7.30 25.65
N PRO A 154 14.48 -8.02 24.57
CA PRO A 154 13.92 -7.41 23.37
C PRO A 154 12.53 -6.79 23.59
N LYS A 155 11.85 -7.09 24.71
CA LYS A 155 10.50 -6.56 25.00
C LYS A 155 10.49 -5.07 25.33
N GLN A 156 11.59 -4.51 25.85
CA GLN A 156 11.67 -3.08 26.14
C GLN A 156 11.84 -2.22 24.87
N ASP A 157 12.35 -2.80 23.80
CA ASP A 157 12.63 -2.11 22.53
C ASP A 157 11.43 -2.06 21.56
N ASN A 158 10.32 -2.75 21.88
CA ASN A 158 9.18 -2.89 20.98
C ASN A 158 8.17 -1.72 21.04
N LYS A 159 8.22 -0.90 22.09
CA LYS A 159 7.30 0.23 22.24
C LYS A 159 7.55 1.36 21.24
N ASP A 160 8.78 1.45 20.73
CA ASP A 160 9.22 2.53 19.82
C ASP A 160 9.15 2.14 18.33
N LYS A 161 8.52 1.00 18.01
CA LYS A 161 8.49 0.44 16.65
C LYS A 161 7.15 0.58 15.93
N VAL A 162 6.18 1.19 16.59
CA VAL A 162 4.85 1.42 16.04
C VAL A 162 4.63 2.91 15.90
N ALA A 163 4.31 3.36 14.70
CA ALA A 163 3.93 4.75 14.42
C ALA A 163 2.50 4.82 13.92
N HIS A 164 1.74 5.76 14.45
CA HIS A 164 0.43 6.15 13.93
C HIS A 164 0.63 7.47 13.18
N VAL A 165 0.52 7.44 11.89
CA VAL A 165 0.82 8.58 11.02
C VAL A 165 -0.35 8.97 10.14
N THR A 166 -0.46 10.27 9.85
CA THR A 166 -1.29 10.76 8.74
C THR A 166 -0.48 10.66 7.45
N LEU A 167 -1.06 10.10 6.43
CA LEU A 167 -0.44 9.90 5.12
C LEU A 167 -0.88 10.98 4.14
#